data_a0894fce955361d4472365b864d40200
#
_entry.id   a0894fce955361d4472365b864d40200
#
_cell.length_a   1.000
_cell.length_b   1.000
_cell.length_c   1.000
_cell.angle_alpha   90.00
_cell.angle_beta   90.00
_cell.angle_gamma   90.00
#
_symmetry.space_group_name_H-M   'P 1'
#
loop_
_entity.id
_entity.type
_entity.pdbx_description
1 polymer ?
#
loop_
_entity_poly.entity_id
_entity_poly.type
_entity_poly.pdbx_seq_one_letter_code
_entity_poly.pdbx_strand_id
1 'polypeptide(L)'
;MLQCTMIGNLGANAEIKAADGREFVTFRIAHNESFTGADGTKTEKSMWVDCTMSCTNGRPAVLQYLTRGTAVCVVGNISTRVYSSEKDRCMKAGITIHVMKLELIGGQGDSVPRRLFTKDGVMVEVNKYYHAQTNESVLMDQRGNQFTVAEGGWIAPAQTQQPADGEGQ
;
A
#
# COMPACT_ATOMS: atom_id res chain seq x y z
N MET A 1 13.30 -25.09 10.05
CA MET A 1 13.16 -23.70 9.62
C MET A 1 11.66 -23.40 9.57
N LEU A 2 11.17 -22.38 10.27
CA LEU A 2 9.76 -22.00 10.25
C LEU A 2 9.57 -20.83 9.31
N GLN A 3 9.03 -21.09 8.13
CA GLN A 3 8.77 -20.09 7.11
C GLN A 3 7.27 -19.86 6.97
N CYS A 4 6.89 -18.60 6.75
CA CYS A 4 5.49 -18.23 6.51
C CYS A 4 5.36 -17.37 5.27
N THR A 5 4.17 -17.40 4.70
CA THR A 5 3.72 -16.49 3.64
C THR A 5 2.54 -15.70 4.18
N MET A 6 2.56 -14.39 4.02
CA MET A 6 1.48 -13.53 4.46
C MET A 6 1.13 -12.50 3.39
N ILE A 7 -0.16 -12.31 3.18
CA ILE A 7 -0.74 -11.30 2.30
C ILE A 7 -1.46 -10.28 3.17
N GLY A 8 -1.22 -9.00 2.92
CA GLY A 8 -1.90 -7.93 3.65
C GLY A 8 -1.55 -6.55 3.11
N ASN A 9 -2.10 -5.53 3.75
CA ASN A 9 -1.88 -4.14 3.35
C ASN A 9 -1.00 -3.42 4.38
N LEU A 10 -0.12 -2.53 3.91
CA LEU A 10 0.69 -1.71 4.80
C LEU A 10 -0.20 -0.75 5.61
N GLY A 11 0.01 -0.70 6.92
CA GLY A 11 -0.69 0.22 7.82
C GLY A 11 -0.11 1.64 7.83
N ALA A 12 1.17 1.76 7.47
CA ALA A 12 1.91 3.01 7.35
C ALA A 12 3.02 2.84 6.30
N ASN A 13 3.67 3.93 5.91
CA ASN A 13 4.84 3.87 5.04
C ASN A 13 5.96 3.07 5.71
N ALA A 14 6.74 2.34 4.90
CA ALA A 14 7.93 1.67 5.40
C ALA A 14 9.00 2.68 5.82
N GLU A 15 9.74 2.32 6.85
CA GLU A 15 10.82 3.13 7.42
C GLU A 15 12.15 2.40 7.36
N ILE A 16 13.24 3.14 7.21
CA ILE A 16 14.59 2.60 7.37
C ILE A 16 15.01 2.80 8.82
N LYS A 17 15.44 1.72 9.46
CA LYS A 17 16.03 1.74 10.80
C LYS A 17 17.44 1.20 10.74
N ALA A 18 18.33 1.80 11.51
CA ALA A 18 19.70 1.33 11.69
C ALA A 18 19.84 0.68 13.07
N ALA A 19 20.42 -0.51 13.11
CA ALA A 19 20.81 -1.19 14.34
C ALA A 19 22.12 -1.95 14.08
N ASP A 20 23.05 -1.88 15.02
CA ASP A 20 24.38 -2.56 14.97
C ASP A 20 25.13 -2.32 13.64
N GLY A 21 25.09 -1.09 13.13
CA GLY A 21 25.76 -0.72 11.87
C GLY A 21 25.12 -1.27 10.60
N ARG A 22 23.90 -1.83 10.70
CA ARG A 22 23.15 -2.36 9.57
C ARG A 22 21.83 -1.61 9.40
N GLU A 23 21.44 -1.39 8.15
CA GLU A 23 20.12 -0.82 7.82
C GLU A 23 19.09 -1.92 7.58
N PHE A 24 17.87 -1.65 8.03
CA PHE A 24 16.71 -2.52 7.83
C PHE A 24 15.52 -1.67 7.37
N VAL A 25 14.77 -2.18 6.41
CA VAL A 25 13.44 -1.67 6.11
C VAL A 25 12.46 -2.31 7.07
N THR A 26 11.72 -1.51 7.81
CA THR A 26 10.69 -1.96 8.74
C THR A 26 9.33 -1.44 8.30
N PHE A 27 8.33 -2.30 8.33
CA PHE A 27 6.94 -1.96 8.01
C PHE A 27 5.99 -2.89 8.74
N ARG A 28 4.72 -2.50 8.83
CA ARG A 28 3.68 -3.29 9.47
C ARG A 28 2.58 -3.57 8.46
N ILE A 29 2.15 -4.82 8.38
CA ILE A 29 1.06 -5.26 7.51
C ILE A 29 -0.14 -5.71 8.33
N ALA A 30 -1.34 -5.42 7.80
CA ALA A 30 -2.60 -5.89 8.32
C ALA A 30 -3.14 -6.99 7.39
N HIS A 31 -3.45 -8.14 7.95
CA HIS A 31 -4.23 -9.18 7.32
C HIS A 31 -5.65 -9.13 7.88
N ASN A 32 -6.62 -8.92 7.01
CA ASN A 32 -8.03 -8.82 7.39
C ASN A 32 -8.75 -10.12 7.01
N GLU A 33 -9.39 -10.73 7.99
CA GLU A 33 -10.24 -11.90 7.82
C GLU A 33 -11.68 -11.54 8.16
N SER A 34 -12.63 -12.03 7.39
CA SER A 34 -14.04 -11.91 7.69
C SER A 34 -14.66 -13.29 7.90
N PHE A 35 -15.35 -13.46 9.00
CA PHE A 35 -16.07 -14.68 9.35
C PHE A 35 -17.55 -14.40 9.41
N THR A 36 -18.36 -15.30 8.85
CA THR A 36 -19.80 -15.25 9.02
C THR A 36 -20.18 -16.34 10.02
N GLY A 37 -20.71 -15.92 11.16
CA GLY A 37 -21.20 -16.84 12.19
C GLY A 37 -22.40 -17.66 11.71
N ALA A 38 -22.73 -18.73 12.43
CA ALA A 38 -23.91 -19.57 12.14
C ALA A 38 -25.23 -18.79 12.24
N ASP A 39 -25.24 -17.68 12.96
CA ASP A 39 -26.32 -16.72 13.12
C ASP A 39 -26.43 -15.68 11.99
N GLY A 40 -25.52 -15.76 10.98
CA GLY A 40 -25.43 -14.79 9.89
C GLY A 40 -24.67 -13.51 10.24
N THR A 41 -24.17 -13.37 11.46
CA THR A 41 -23.38 -12.19 11.89
C THR A 41 -22.00 -12.20 11.24
N LYS A 42 -21.65 -11.13 10.53
CA LYS A 42 -20.33 -10.95 9.92
C LYS A 42 -19.38 -10.30 10.95
N THR A 43 -18.33 -11.01 11.30
CA THR A 43 -17.26 -10.52 12.19
C THR A 43 -15.99 -10.31 11.38
N GLU A 44 -15.37 -9.13 11.50
CA GLU A 44 -14.09 -8.81 10.87
C GLU A 44 -12.99 -8.84 11.93
N LYS A 45 -11.88 -9.49 11.61
CA LYS A 45 -10.69 -9.57 12.46
C LYS A 45 -9.47 -9.12 11.67
N SER A 46 -8.72 -8.17 12.25
CA SER A 46 -7.44 -7.72 11.69
C SER A 46 -6.29 -8.27 12.51
N MET A 47 -5.35 -8.91 11.85
CA MET A 47 -4.09 -9.34 12.45
C MET A 47 -2.97 -8.43 11.95
N TRP A 48 -2.22 -7.85 12.89
CA TRP A 48 -1.08 -6.97 12.61
C TRP A 48 0.23 -7.71 12.81
N VAL A 49 1.09 -7.63 11.82
CA VAL A 49 2.41 -8.28 11.84
C VAL A 49 3.49 -7.27 11.48
N ASP A 50 4.55 -7.24 12.29
CA ASP A 50 5.73 -6.43 12.02
C ASP A 50 6.62 -7.17 11.00
N CYS A 51 7.15 -6.47 10.02
CA CYS A 51 8.02 -7.01 8.99
C CYS A 51 9.36 -6.27 9.01
N THR A 52 10.45 -7.04 8.87
CA THR A 52 11.80 -6.49 8.76
C THR A 52 12.52 -7.09 7.57
N MET A 53 13.16 -6.26 6.76
CA MET A 53 13.94 -6.69 5.59
C MET A 53 15.33 -6.06 5.65
N SER A 54 16.38 -6.87 5.53
CA SER A 54 17.76 -6.39 5.56
C SER A 54 18.13 -5.62 4.29
N CYS A 55 18.90 -4.54 4.45
CA CYS A 55 19.48 -3.76 3.35
C CYS A 55 20.93 -4.15 3.04
N THR A 56 21.32 -5.40 3.21
CA THR A 56 22.71 -5.88 3.07
C THR A 56 23.33 -5.54 1.70
N ASN A 57 22.54 -5.51 0.64
CA ASN A 57 22.95 -5.17 -0.72
C ASN A 57 22.51 -3.76 -1.15
N GLY A 58 22.36 -2.85 -0.20
CA GLY A 58 21.80 -1.52 -0.42
C GLY A 58 20.29 -1.46 -0.20
N ARG A 59 19.73 -0.26 -0.32
CA ARG A 59 18.30 -0.03 -0.13
C ARG A 59 17.52 -0.65 -1.29
N PRO A 60 16.52 -1.49 -1.00
CA PRO A 60 15.77 -2.17 -2.06
C PRO A 60 14.93 -1.17 -2.86
N ALA A 61 14.94 -1.32 -4.18
CA ALA A 61 14.16 -0.45 -5.09
C ALA A 61 12.65 -0.47 -4.80
N VAL A 62 12.15 -1.53 -4.17
CA VAL A 62 10.74 -1.67 -3.79
C VAL A 62 10.33 -0.70 -2.67
N LEU A 63 11.28 -0.14 -1.92
CA LEU A 63 11.02 0.74 -0.77
C LEU A 63 10.10 1.93 -1.12
N GLN A 64 10.29 2.55 -2.29
CA GLN A 64 9.48 3.67 -2.75
C GLN A 64 7.99 3.32 -2.94
N TYR A 65 7.67 2.05 -3.09
CA TYR A 65 6.31 1.56 -3.26
C TYR A 65 5.68 1.03 -1.97
N LEU A 66 6.47 0.91 -0.89
CA LEU A 66 5.99 0.45 0.41
C LEU A 66 5.34 1.59 1.20
N THR A 67 4.24 2.10 0.67
CA THR A 67 3.46 3.17 1.28
C THR A 67 2.20 2.62 1.95
N ARG A 68 1.58 3.40 2.81
CA ARG A 68 0.33 3.04 3.49
C ARG A 68 -0.73 2.57 2.49
N GLY A 69 -1.35 1.43 2.77
CA GLY A 69 -2.42 0.84 1.96
C GLY A 69 -1.91 -0.06 0.82
N THR A 70 -0.60 -0.07 0.51
CA THR A 70 -0.05 -0.96 -0.50
C THR A 70 -0.25 -2.43 -0.09
N ALA A 71 -0.81 -3.22 -0.98
CA ALA A 71 -0.97 -4.66 -0.80
C ALA A 71 0.34 -5.38 -1.14
N VAL A 72 0.78 -6.25 -0.26
CA VAL A 72 2.02 -7.00 -0.40
C VAL A 72 1.84 -8.47 -0.05
N CYS A 73 2.61 -9.32 -0.73
CA CYS A 73 2.88 -10.69 -0.31
C CYS A 73 4.31 -10.75 0.24
N VAL A 74 4.45 -11.18 1.47
CA VAL A 74 5.76 -11.38 2.11
C VAL A 74 5.96 -12.85 2.41
N VAL A 75 7.17 -13.32 2.13
CA VAL A 75 7.65 -14.66 2.50
C VAL A 75 8.87 -14.47 3.37
N GLY A 76 8.91 -15.12 4.52
CA GLY A 76 10.02 -14.98 5.44
C GLY A 76 9.96 -15.89 6.65
N ASN A 77 10.94 -15.72 7.52
CA ASN A 77 11.01 -16.46 8.78
C ASN A 77 10.19 -15.74 9.85
N ILE A 78 9.32 -16.48 10.50
CA ILE A 78 8.51 -15.95 11.60
C ILE A 78 9.28 -16.01 12.92
N SER A 79 9.19 -14.96 13.70
CA SER A 79 9.62 -14.92 15.09
C SER A 79 8.54 -14.29 15.96
N THR A 80 8.51 -14.68 17.22
CA THR A 80 7.58 -14.14 18.21
C THR A 80 8.35 -13.52 19.34
N ARG A 81 7.83 -12.43 19.90
CA ARG A 81 8.35 -11.79 21.09
C ARG A 81 7.22 -11.47 22.06
N VAL A 82 7.50 -11.57 23.34
CA VAL A 82 6.59 -11.08 24.37
C VAL A 82 7.12 -9.74 24.85
N TYR A 83 6.22 -8.74 24.95
CA TYR A 83 6.56 -7.41 25.46
C TYR A 83 5.47 -6.88 26.37
N SER A 84 5.86 -6.03 27.30
CA SER A 84 4.90 -5.31 28.16
C SER A 84 4.32 -4.13 27.41
N SER A 85 3.00 -4.06 27.33
CA SER A 85 2.28 -2.89 26.81
C SER A 85 1.97 -1.94 27.95
N GLU A 86 2.64 -0.80 28.00
CA GLU A 86 2.37 0.24 29.00
C GLU A 86 0.94 0.78 28.88
N LYS A 87 0.44 0.90 27.65
CA LYS A 87 -0.90 1.39 27.37
C LYS A 87 -2.00 0.47 27.94
N ASP A 88 -1.83 -0.84 27.78
CA ASP A 88 -2.85 -1.81 28.18
C ASP A 88 -2.50 -2.50 29.51
N ARG A 89 -1.34 -2.19 30.08
CA ARG A 89 -0.81 -2.77 31.34
C ARG A 89 -0.83 -4.29 31.35
N CYS A 90 -0.58 -4.92 30.21
CA CYS A 90 -0.54 -6.36 30.06
C CYS A 90 0.62 -6.82 29.18
N MET A 91 0.97 -8.09 29.29
CA MET A 91 1.93 -8.73 28.39
C MET A 91 1.26 -9.03 27.05
N LYS A 92 1.90 -8.66 25.97
CA LYS A 92 1.44 -8.92 24.60
C LYS A 92 2.46 -9.74 23.84
N ALA A 93 1.98 -10.61 22.95
CA ALA A 93 2.79 -11.29 21.99
C ALA A 93 2.81 -10.50 20.68
N GLY A 94 4.00 -10.20 20.18
CA GLY A 94 4.22 -9.61 18.87
C GLY A 94 4.74 -10.67 17.90
N ILE A 95 4.27 -10.62 16.67
CA ILE A 95 4.75 -11.46 15.57
C ILE A 95 5.59 -10.59 14.67
N THR A 96 6.78 -11.08 14.31
CA THR A 96 7.68 -10.43 13.36
C THR A 96 8.03 -11.41 12.25
N ILE A 97 7.96 -10.96 11.01
CA ILE A 97 8.43 -11.68 9.83
C ILE A 97 9.75 -11.06 9.37
N HIS A 98 10.82 -11.86 9.38
CA HIS A 98 12.07 -11.50 8.73
C HIS A 98 11.94 -11.82 7.25
N VAL A 99 11.70 -10.78 6.44
CA VAL A 99 11.32 -10.91 5.02
C VAL A 99 12.51 -11.36 4.18
N MET A 100 12.31 -12.46 3.47
CA MET A 100 13.25 -13.01 2.49
C MET A 100 12.85 -12.64 1.06
N LYS A 101 11.53 -12.61 0.81
CA LYS A 101 10.95 -12.26 -0.49
C LYS A 101 9.73 -11.35 -0.24
N LEU A 102 9.62 -10.31 -1.05
CA LEU A 102 8.49 -9.39 -1.04
C LEU A 102 8.02 -9.19 -2.48
N GLU A 103 6.73 -9.29 -2.67
CA GLU A 103 6.05 -9.00 -3.93
C GLU A 103 4.94 -7.99 -3.68
N LEU A 104 4.84 -6.99 -4.55
CA LEU A 104 3.71 -6.08 -4.56
C LEU A 104 2.51 -6.81 -5.18
N ILE A 105 1.40 -6.85 -4.46
CA ILE A 105 0.15 -7.43 -4.96
C ILE A 105 -0.74 -6.29 -5.42
N GLY A 106 -0.98 -6.23 -6.72
CA GLY A 106 -1.70 -5.11 -7.32
C GLY A 106 -0.78 -3.89 -7.44
N GLY A 107 -0.76 -3.28 -8.62
CA GLY A 107 -0.17 -1.95 -8.76
C GLY A 107 -0.89 -0.97 -7.81
N GLN A 108 -0.23 0.12 -7.45
CA GLN A 108 -0.89 1.26 -6.82
C GLN A 108 -1.94 1.82 -7.79
N GLY A 109 -3.12 1.29 -7.67
CA GLY A 109 -4.27 1.58 -8.50
C GLY A 109 -5.23 0.40 -8.40
N ASP A 110 -6.50 0.62 -8.48
CA ASP A 110 -7.45 -0.46 -8.67
C ASP A 110 -6.94 -1.28 -9.87
N SER A 111 -6.48 -2.51 -9.61
CA SER A 111 -5.91 -3.41 -10.63
C SER A 111 -6.94 -3.87 -11.68
N VAL A 112 -8.19 -3.46 -11.49
CA VAL A 112 -9.26 -3.65 -12.48
C VAL A 112 -9.49 -2.31 -13.17
N PRO A 113 -9.23 -2.22 -14.48
CA PRO A 113 -9.55 -1.03 -15.25
C PRO A 113 -11.01 -0.65 -15.07
N ARG A 114 -11.26 0.59 -14.70
CA ARG A 114 -12.64 1.11 -14.60
C ARG A 114 -13.07 1.61 -15.95
N ARG A 115 -14.25 1.21 -16.37
CA ARG A 115 -14.89 1.74 -17.57
C ARG A 115 -15.74 2.92 -17.16
N LEU A 116 -15.25 4.12 -17.45
CA LEU A 116 -15.95 5.37 -17.17
C LEU A 116 -16.31 6.06 -18.48
N PHE A 117 -17.30 6.93 -18.43
CA PHE A 117 -17.79 7.63 -19.63
C PHE A 117 -17.45 9.10 -19.55
N THR A 118 -17.09 9.69 -20.69
CA THR A 118 -16.99 11.13 -20.87
C THR A 118 -18.38 11.75 -20.95
N LYS A 119 -18.47 13.07 -20.88
CA LYS A 119 -19.74 13.81 -21.03
C LYS A 119 -20.45 13.48 -22.36
N ASP A 120 -19.68 13.20 -23.40
CA ASP A 120 -20.20 12.86 -24.74
C ASP A 120 -20.52 11.36 -24.91
N GLY A 121 -20.49 10.60 -23.80
CA GLY A 121 -20.85 9.18 -23.80
C GLY A 121 -19.74 8.25 -24.31
N VAL A 122 -18.53 8.73 -24.53
CA VAL A 122 -17.40 7.90 -24.95
C VAL A 122 -16.87 7.11 -23.73
N MET A 123 -16.82 5.78 -23.85
CA MET A 123 -16.27 4.91 -22.84
C MET A 123 -14.74 4.96 -22.87
N VAL A 124 -14.15 5.21 -21.72
CA VAL A 124 -12.69 5.20 -21.51
C VAL A 124 -12.36 4.19 -20.40
N GLU A 125 -11.39 3.36 -20.65
CA GLU A 125 -10.86 2.42 -19.67
C GLU A 125 -9.68 3.09 -18.96
N VAL A 126 -9.84 3.33 -17.66
CA VAL A 126 -8.87 4.05 -16.83
C VAL A 126 -8.46 3.24 -15.60
N ASN A 127 -7.22 3.38 -15.21
CA ASN A 127 -6.69 2.88 -13.95
C ASN A 127 -6.53 4.03 -12.96
N LYS A 128 -6.73 3.73 -11.68
CA LYS A 128 -6.51 4.69 -10.61
C LYS A 128 -5.09 4.55 -10.08
N TYR A 129 -4.32 5.61 -10.18
CA TYR A 129 -2.96 5.70 -9.66
C TYR A 129 -2.91 6.66 -8.49
N TYR A 130 -2.02 6.42 -7.55
CA TYR A 130 -1.76 7.32 -6.43
C TYR A 130 -0.40 7.96 -6.58
N HIS A 131 -0.32 9.26 -6.41
CA HIS A 131 0.95 9.97 -6.41
C HIS A 131 1.72 9.65 -5.12
N ALA A 132 2.95 9.13 -5.24
CA ALA A 132 3.71 8.59 -4.10
C ALA A 132 4.00 9.62 -3.00
N GLN A 133 4.08 10.90 -3.33
CA GLN A 133 4.42 11.98 -2.40
C GLN A 133 3.20 12.68 -1.82
N THR A 134 2.14 12.90 -2.61
CA THR A 134 0.95 13.68 -2.20
C THR A 134 -0.22 12.79 -1.77
N ASN A 135 -0.15 11.48 -2.04
CA ASN A 135 -1.23 10.52 -1.83
C ASN A 135 -2.53 10.88 -2.59
N GLU A 136 -2.43 11.79 -3.55
CA GLU A 136 -3.54 12.12 -4.44
C GLU A 136 -3.74 11.02 -5.46
N SER A 137 -4.99 10.73 -5.78
CA SER A 137 -5.31 9.73 -6.79
C SER A 137 -5.59 10.37 -8.13
N VAL A 138 -5.01 9.80 -9.18
CA VAL A 138 -5.20 10.22 -10.57
C VAL A 138 -5.77 9.05 -11.37
N LEU A 139 -6.75 9.33 -12.21
CA LEU A 139 -7.25 8.37 -13.21
C LEU A 139 -6.43 8.53 -14.49
N MET A 140 -5.95 7.43 -15.05
CA MET A 140 -5.10 7.45 -16.24
C MET A 140 -5.47 6.31 -17.19
N ASP A 141 -5.56 6.59 -18.49
CA ASP A 141 -5.74 5.55 -19.50
C ASP A 141 -4.42 4.85 -19.85
N GLN A 142 -4.48 3.84 -20.71
CA GLN A 142 -3.30 3.09 -21.17
C GLN A 142 -2.29 3.95 -21.96
N ARG A 143 -2.70 5.12 -22.43
CA ARG A 143 -1.85 6.06 -23.20
C ARG A 143 -1.21 7.11 -22.31
N GLY A 144 -1.53 7.10 -21.00
CA GLY A 144 -1.00 8.07 -20.04
C GLY A 144 -1.82 9.36 -19.92
N ASN A 145 -2.98 9.45 -20.58
CA ASN A 145 -3.86 10.62 -20.44
C ASN A 145 -4.51 10.60 -19.07
N GLN A 146 -4.45 11.74 -18.37
CA GLN A 146 -5.04 11.91 -17.05
C GLN A 146 -6.46 12.43 -17.13
N PHE A 147 -7.31 11.95 -16.21
CA PHE A 147 -8.73 12.30 -16.13
C PHE A 147 -9.12 12.68 -14.69
N THR A 148 -10.10 13.56 -14.61
CA THR A 148 -10.78 13.92 -13.35
C THR A 148 -12.24 13.51 -13.42
N VAL A 149 -12.83 13.18 -12.28
CA VAL A 149 -14.26 12.89 -12.18
C VAL A 149 -15.01 14.20 -11.89
N ALA A 150 -15.95 14.54 -12.78
CA ALA A 150 -16.84 15.69 -12.60
C ALA A 150 -18.01 15.36 -11.67
N GLU A 151 -18.68 16.38 -11.13
CA GLU A 151 -19.83 16.24 -10.19
C GLU A 151 -20.97 15.35 -10.73
N GLY A 152 -21.09 15.21 -12.03
CA GLY A 152 -22.09 14.32 -12.67
C GLY A 152 -21.65 12.86 -12.84
N GLY A 153 -20.46 12.46 -12.29
CA GLY A 153 -19.95 11.10 -12.35
C GLY A 153 -19.30 10.71 -13.69
N TRP A 154 -19.20 11.62 -14.65
CA TRP A 154 -18.46 11.44 -15.90
C TRP A 154 -17.00 11.91 -15.77
N ILE A 155 -16.11 11.46 -16.64
CA ILE A 155 -14.70 11.85 -16.63
C ILE A 155 -14.41 12.91 -17.70
N ALA A 156 -13.51 13.83 -17.34
CA ALA A 156 -12.95 14.84 -18.26
C ALA A 156 -11.41 14.75 -18.22
N PRO A 157 -10.73 15.12 -19.33
CA PRO A 157 -9.28 15.25 -19.33
C PRO A 157 -8.85 16.21 -18.22
N ALA A 158 -7.85 15.82 -17.43
CA ALA A 158 -7.27 16.71 -16.44
C ALA A 158 -6.59 17.88 -17.17
N GLN A 159 -6.94 19.11 -16.79
CA GLN A 159 -6.26 20.28 -17.32
C GLN A 159 -4.82 20.26 -16.79
N THR A 160 -3.85 20.09 -17.68
CA THR A 160 -2.44 20.29 -17.35
C THR A 160 -2.29 21.77 -17.05
N GLN A 161 -2.05 22.14 -15.79
CA GLN A 161 -1.61 23.49 -15.46
C GLN A 161 -0.25 23.69 -16.16
N GLN A 162 -0.23 24.40 -17.26
CA GLN A 162 1.01 24.95 -17.82
C GLN A 162 1.63 25.83 -16.72
N PRO A 163 2.93 25.67 -16.42
CA PRO A 163 3.61 26.64 -15.58
C PRO A 163 3.48 28.00 -16.28
N ALA A 164 2.99 29.00 -15.55
CA ALA A 164 2.93 30.36 -16.01
C ALA A 164 4.36 30.79 -16.37
N ASP A 165 4.63 30.94 -17.64
CA ASP A 165 5.85 31.57 -18.13
C ASP A 165 5.86 32.98 -17.55
N GLY A 166 6.82 33.21 -16.65
CA GLY A 166 7.10 34.54 -16.12
C GLY A 166 7.57 35.43 -17.27
N GLU A 167 6.72 36.37 -17.66
CA GLU A 167 7.14 37.49 -18.47
C GLU A 167 8.18 38.28 -17.67
N GLY A 168 9.40 38.26 -18.21
CA GLY A 168 10.45 39.21 -17.83
C GLY A 168 10.14 40.58 -18.41
N GLN A 169 10.34 41.57 -17.57
CA GLN A 169 10.85 42.90 -17.92
C GLN A 169 11.90 43.31 -16.90
#